data_215e65382a6516f5f2e59ce96512b8ab
#
_entry.id   215e65382a6516f5f2e59ce96512b8ab
#
_cell.length_a   1.000
_cell.length_b   1.000
_cell.length_c   1.000
_cell.angle_alpha   90.00
_cell.angle_beta   90.00
_cell.angle_gamma   90.00
#
_symmetry.space_group_name_H-M   'P 1'
#
loop_
_entity.id
_entity.type
_entity.pdbx_description
1 polymer ?
#
loop_
_entity_poly.entity_id
_entity_poly.type
_entity_poly.pdbx_seq_one_letter_code
_entity_poly.pdbx_strand_id
1 'polypeptide(L)'
;MKGLLLLTLLISPFVSAVTLDELQQRFTEQPVVRAHFEQTRTIKDMPQPLRSNGEMLIARDSGLLWDQKAPFPMTLLLDDSRMVQTINGQPPQTITADTNPQMFQFNHLLRALFQADRKVLEENFRIDFKDLGNGRWSLVLTPTTTPLDKIFASMDLGGATYLESIVLNDKQGDRTDIDLSRHQLTPASLTDAERQRFAAP
;
A
#
# COMPACT_ATOMS: atom_id res chain seq x y z
N MET A 1 -28.35 -6.71 -61.09
CA MET A 1 -28.33 -6.02 -59.79
C MET A 1 -27.64 -6.96 -58.81
N LYS A 2 -26.36 -6.71 -58.51
CA LYS A 2 -25.55 -7.55 -57.57
C LYS A 2 -25.43 -6.79 -56.26
N GLY A 3 -26.15 -7.26 -55.21
CA GLY A 3 -26.05 -6.69 -53.86
C GLY A 3 -24.77 -7.16 -53.18
N LEU A 4 -23.92 -6.21 -52.87
CA LEU A 4 -22.67 -6.43 -52.09
C LEU A 4 -23.05 -6.40 -50.60
N LEU A 5 -23.05 -7.58 -49.96
CA LEU A 5 -23.25 -7.70 -48.52
C LEU A 5 -21.94 -7.29 -47.80
N LEU A 6 -21.96 -6.13 -47.17
CA LEU A 6 -20.82 -5.67 -46.34
C LEU A 6 -20.89 -6.38 -44.97
N LEU A 7 -20.00 -7.35 -44.77
CA LEU A 7 -19.86 -8.05 -43.50
C LEU A 7 -18.97 -7.18 -42.59
N THR A 8 -19.58 -6.41 -41.70
CA THR A 8 -18.85 -5.66 -40.65
C THR A 8 -18.40 -6.62 -39.59
N LEU A 9 -17.09 -6.94 -39.58
CA LEU A 9 -16.42 -7.65 -38.46
C LEU A 9 -16.42 -6.72 -37.26
N LEU A 10 -17.23 -7.03 -36.25
CA LEU A 10 -17.15 -6.42 -34.91
C LEU A 10 -15.89 -6.97 -34.22
N ILE A 11 -14.79 -6.24 -34.29
CA ILE A 11 -13.61 -6.51 -33.48
C ILE A 11 -13.95 -6.01 -32.07
N SER A 12 -14.38 -6.94 -31.20
CA SER A 12 -14.50 -6.67 -29.78
C SER A 12 -13.09 -6.46 -29.22
N PRO A 13 -12.77 -5.35 -28.56
CA PRO A 13 -11.50 -5.20 -27.88
C PRO A 13 -11.44 -6.27 -26.80
N PHE A 14 -10.42 -7.13 -26.86
CA PHE A 14 -10.07 -8.02 -25.77
C PHE A 14 -9.63 -7.14 -24.58
N VAL A 15 -10.52 -6.90 -23.64
CA VAL A 15 -10.16 -6.35 -22.35
C VAL A 15 -9.41 -7.47 -21.63
N SER A 16 -8.08 -7.36 -21.58
CA SER A 16 -7.27 -8.30 -20.81
C SER A 16 -7.64 -8.15 -19.33
N ALA A 17 -8.01 -9.25 -18.70
CA ALA A 17 -8.28 -9.29 -17.27
C ALA A 17 -6.98 -9.03 -16.49
N VAL A 18 -7.04 -8.19 -15.46
CA VAL A 18 -5.88 -7.96 -14.58
C VAL A 18 -5.66 -9.20 -13.73
N THR A 19 -4.41 -9.66 -13.66
CA THR A 19 -3.99 -10.77 -12.82
C THR A 19 -3.11 -10.29 -11.66
N LEU A 20 -2.96 -11.11 -10.62
CA LEU A 20 -2.06 -10.78 -9.50
C LEU A 20 -0.60 -10.66 -9.97
N ASP A 21 -0.17 -11.48 -10.94
CA ASP A 21 1.18 -11.41 -11.51
C ASP A 21 1.40 -10.10 -12.28
N GLU A 22 0.42 -9.66 -13.08
CA GLU A 22 0.48 -8.36 -13.76
C GLU A 22 0.50 -7.20 -12.77
N LEU A 23 -0.26 -7.31 -11.68
CA LEU A 23 -0.27 -6.30 -10.63
C LEU A 23 1.11 -6.20 -9.97
N GLN A 24 1.71 -7.31 -9.61
CA GLN A 24 3.07 -7.37 -9.07
C GLN A 24 4.08 -6.75 -10.03
N GLN A 25 4.02 -7.11 -11.33
CA GLN A 25 4.89 -6.54 -12.34
C GLN A 25 4.73 -5.02 -12.42
N ARG A 26 3.51 -4.49 -12.47
CA ARG A 26 3.25 -3.04 -12.50
C ARG A 26 3.90 -2.32 -11.32
N PHE A 27 3.82 -2.88 -10.11
CA PHE A 27 4.42 -2.26 -8.93
C PHE A 27 5.95 -2.37 -8.94
N THR A 28 6.51 -3.47 -9.44
CA THR A 28 7.97 -3.64 -9.54
C THR A 28 8.61 -2.78 -10.63
N GLU A 29 7.87 -2.38 -11.65
CA GLU A 29 8.36 -1.48 -12.71
C GLU A 29 8.49 -0.02 -12.26
N GLN A 30 7.91 0.33 -11.10
CA GLN A 30 7.90 1.69 -10.58
C GLN A 30 8.89 1.83 -9.42
N PRO A 31 10.11 2.33 -9.67
CA PRO A 31 11.14 2.38 -8.64
C PRO A 31 10.82 3.37 -7.51
N VAL A 32 10.07 4.44 -7.83
CA VAL A 32 9.65 5.46 -6.86
C VAL A 32 8.21 5.89 -7.13
N VAL A 33 7.38 5.80 -6.11
CA VAL A 33 5.98 6.24 -6.14
C VAL A 33 5.75 7.24 -5.01
N ARG A 34 5.21 8.40 -5.35
CA ARG A 34 4.75 9.40 -4.40
C ARG A 34 3.24 9.50 -4.48
N ALA A 35 2.57 9.62 -3.34
CA ALA A 35 1.12 9.80 -3.30
C ALA A 35 0.72 10.65 -2.09
N HIS A 36 -0.40 11.33 -2.23
CA HIS A 36 -1.12 11.91 -1.09
C HIS A 36 -2.00 10.85 -0.45
N PHE A 37 -2.04 10.79 0.87
CA PHE A 37 -2.96 9.94 1.59
C PHE A 37 -3.98 10.74 2.43
N GLU A 38 -5.19 10.20 2.48
CA GLU A 38 -6.21 10.55 3.46
C GLU A 38 -6.56 9.30 4.26
N GLN A 39 -6.48 9.36 5.57
CA GLN A 39 -6.76 8.24 6.45
C GLN A 39 -7.94 8.57 7.36
N THR A 40 -8.87 7.64 7.47
CA THR A 40 -9.97 7.68 8.43
C THR A 40 -9.93 6.42 9.28
N ARG A 41 -9.74 6.57 10.59
CA ARG A 41 -9.78 5.46 11.54
C ARG A 41 -11.05 5.52 12.37
N THR A 42 -11.89 4.52 12.21
CA THR A 42 -13.09 4.29 13.00
C THR A 42 -12.74 3.32 14.12
N ILE A 43 -12.79 3.79 15.35
CA ILE A 43 -12.53 3.00 16.55
C ILE A 43 -13.87 2.55 17.10
N LYS A 44 -14.00 1.25 17.41
CA LYS A 44 -15.19 0.69 17.99
C LYS A 44 -15.56 1.46 19.28
N ASP A 45 -16.85 1.74 19.43
CA ASP A 45 -17.41 2.50 20.57
C ASP A 45 -16.96 3.96 20.69
N MET A 46 -16.22 4.48 19.71
CA MET A 46 -15.88 5.91 19.63
C MET A 46 -16.86 6.65 18.70
N PRO A 47 -17.50 7.73 19.12
CA PRO A 47 -18.58 8.38 18.35
C PRO A 47 -18.11 9.09 17.08
N GLN A 48 -16.83 9.44 17.00
CA GLN A 48 -16.27 10.14 15.84
C GLN A 48 -15.00 9.46 15.36
N PRO A 49 -14.82 9.32 14.02
CA PRO A 49 -13.60 8.78 13.47
C PRO A 49 -12.44 9.76 13.61
N LEU A 50 -11.24 9.22 13.75
CA LEU A 50 -9.99 9.97 13.68
C LEU A 50 -9.59 10.15 12.23
N ARG A 51 -9.23 11.36 11.83
CA ARG A 51 -8.81 11.69 10.46
C ARG A 51 -7.38 12.19 10.46
N SER A 52 -6.61 11.73 9.49
CA SER A 52 -5.26 12.24 9.23
C SER A 52 -4.99 12.29 7.73
N ASN A 53 -4.01 13.08 7.32
CA ASN A 53 -3.58 13.17 5.94
C ASN A 53 -2.11 13.52 5.85
N GLY A 54 -1.54 13.31 4.68
CA GLY A 54 -0.14 13.61 4.43
C GLY A 54 0.36 13.05 3.10
N GLU A 55 1.66 12.82 3.03
CA GLU A 55 2.35 12.34 1.85
C GLU A 55 2.98 10.97 2.12
N MET A 56 2.94 10.11 1.13
CA MET A 56 3.58 8.80 1.12
C MET A 56 4.61 8.76 -0.01
N LEU A 57 5.77 8.20 0.29
CA LEU A 57 6.83 7.94 -0.67
C LEU A 57 7.30 6.49 -0.52
N ILE A 58 7.13 5.71 -1.58
CA ILE A 58 7.69 4.36 -1.67
C ILE A 58 8.87 4.41 -2.64
N ALA A 59 10.03 3.95 -2.18
CA ALA A 59 11.21 3.74 -3.01
C ALA A 59 11.65 2.29 -2.86
N ARG A 60 11.66 1.53 -3.96
CA ARG A 60 11.93 0.09 -3.95
C ARG A 60 13.18 -0.27 -3.14
N ASP A 61 14.27 0.45 -3.39
CA ASP A 61 15.58 0.14 -2.81
C ASP A 61 15.84 0.86 -1.47
N SER A 62 14.92 1.73 -1.04
CA SER A 62 15.10 2.54 0.17
C SER A 62 14.03 2.31 1.23
N GLY A 63 12.82 1.94 0.83
CA GLY A 63 11.72 1.65 1.74
C GLY A 63 10.51 2.55 1.57
N LEU A 64 9.78 2.75 2.66
CA LEU A 64 8.56 3.56 2.76
C LEU A 64 8.80 4.74 3.70
N LEU A 65 8.40 5.92 3.26
CA LEU A 65 8.28 7.11 4.09
C LEU A 65 6.82 7.54 4.13
N TRP A 66 6.23 7.54 5.32
CA TRP A 66 4.88 8.01 5.62
C TRP A 66 4.98 9.32 6.40
N ASP A 67 4.54 10.41 5.79
CA ASP A 67 4.72 11.76 6.33
C ASP A 67 3.36 12.39 6.61
N GLN A 68 2.80 12.12 7.79
CA GLN A 68 1.55 12.70 8.25
C GLN A 68 1.72 14.19 8.54
N LYS A 69 0.84 15.02 7.99
CA LYS A 69 0.82 16.46 8.17
C LYS A 69 -0.20 16.93 9.20
N ALA A 70 -1.38 16.32 9.19
CA ALA A 70 -2.48 16.66 10.07
C ALA A 70 -3.09 15.39 10.68
N PRO A 71 -3.70 15.47 11.90
CA PRO A 71 -3.80 16.65 12.76
C PRO A 71 -2.48 16.97 13.48
N PHE A 72 -1.61 15.99 13.66
CA PHE A 72 -0.30 16.14 14.31
C PHE A 72 0.80 15.65 13.36
N PRO A 73 1.85 16.44 13.12
CA PRO A 73 2.98 16.01 12.31
C PRO A 73 3.65 14.77 12.91
N MET A 74 3.76 13.73 12.08
CA MET A 74 4.44 12.48 12.39
C MET A 74 5.07 11.92 11.12
N THR A 75 6.29 11.43 11.23
CA THR A 75 6.94 10.71 10.15
C THR A 75 7.21 9.28 10.58
N LEU A 76 6.90 8.34 9.69
CA LEU A 76 7.27 6.94 9.81
C LEU A 76 8.15 6.56 8.63
N LEU A 77 9.37 6.16 8.93
CA LEU A 77 10.32 5.59 7.97
C LEU A 77 10.41 4.09 8.19
N LEU A 78 10.25 3.32 7.12
CA LEU A 78 10.41 1.88 7.11
C LEU A 78 11.44 1.48 6.05
N ASP A 79 12.54 0.85 6.46
CA ASP A 79 13.51 0.23 5.55
C ASP A 79 13.75 -1.24 5.92
N ASP A 80 14.73 -1.91 5.30
CA ASP A 80 15.01 -3.33 5.54
C ASP A 80 15.53 -3.63 6.94
N SER A 81 16.08 -2.63 7.62
CA SER A 81 16.80 -2.78 8.89
C SER A 81 16.07 -2.18 10.08
N ARG A 82 15.20 -1.20 9.85
CA ARG A 82 14.60 -0.40 10.93
C ARG A 82 13.25 0.18 10.57
N MET A 83 12.51 0.52 11.59
CA MET A 83 11.37 1.41 11.57
C MET A 83 11.70 2.62 12.46
N VAL A 84 11.63 3.82 11.92
CA VAL A 84 11.86 5.06 12.67
C VAL A 84 10.60 5.89 12.71
N GLN A 85 10.10 6.16 13.90
CA GLN A 85 8.97 7.04 14.11
C GLN A 85 9.46 8.36 14.72
N THR A 86 9.08 9.46 14.10
CA THR A 86 9.34 10.81 14.61
C THR A 86 8.01 11.53 14.81
N ILE A 87 7.73 11.95 16.04
CA ILE A 87 6.55 12.77 16.39
C ILE A 87 7.04 14.18 16.66
N ASN A 88 6.30 15.18 16.21
CA ASN A 88 6.67 16.60 16.37
C ASN A 88 7.09 16.94 17.82
N GLY A 89 8.30 17.48 17.97
CA GLY A 89 8.86 17.87 19.26
C GLY A 89 9.41 16.75 20.14
N GLN A 90 9.43 15.49 19.64
CA GLN A 90 9.98 14.36 20.36
C GLN A 90 11.21 13.78 19.62
N PRO A 91 12.15 13.18 20.34
CA PRO A 91 13.25 12.44 19.73
C PRO A 91 12.73 11.29 18.87
N PRO A 92 13.39 10.96 17.75
CA PRO A 92 13.04 9.79 16.94
C PRO A 92 13.10 8.50 17.76
N GLN A 93 12.11 7.64 17.56
CA GLN A 93 12.08 6.28 18.13
C GLN A 93 12.43 5.29 17.04
N THR A 94 13.51 4.54 17.24
CA THR A 94 13.95 3.52 16.30
C THR A 94 13.64 2.13 16.84
N ILE A 95 13.00 1.31 16.00
CA ILE A 95 12.68 -0.09 16.24
C ILE A 95 13.47 -0.92 15.23
N THR A 96 14.23 -1.88 15.73
CA THR A 96 15.05 -2.81 14.93
C THR A 96 14.66 -4.25 15.24
N ALA A 97 15.16 -5.20 14.45
CA ALA A 97 14.97 -6.63 14.72
C ALA A 97 15.48 -7.04 16.11
N ASP A 98 16.60 -6.46 16.56
CA ASP A 98 17.19 -6.75 17.86
C ASP A 98 16.38 -6.18 19.03
N THR A 99 15.80 -4.99 18.84
CA THR A 99 15.04 -4.31 19.91
C THR A 99 13.60 -4.81 20.00
N ASN A 100 12.96 -5.16 18.87
CA ASN A 100 11.61 -5.69 18.83
C ASN A 100 11.40 -6.59 17.60
N PRO A 101 11.75 -7.90 17.67
CA PRO A 101 11.66 -8.81 16.53
C PRO A 101 10.24 -8.92 15.95
N GLN A 102 9.20 -8.90 16.78
CA GLN A 102 7.80 -9.02 16.32
C GLN A 102 7.36 -7.80 15.53
N MET A 103 7.72 -6.61 15.99
CA MET A 103 7.39 -5.36 15.28
C MET A 103 8.20 -5.25 13.98
N PHE A 104 9.43 -5.75 13.96
CA PHE A 104 10.24 -5.78 12.76
C PHE A 104 9.67 -6.73 11.69
N GLN A 105 9.16 -7.90 12.08
CA GLN A 105 8.43 -8.79 11.17
C GLN A 105 7.17 -8.10 10.61
N PHE A 106 6.43 -7.40 11.45
CA PHE A 106 5.28 -6.60 11.00
C PHE A 106 5.68 -5.54 9.97
N ASN A 107 6.80 -4.85 10.20
CA ASN A 107 7.37 -3.89 9.27
C ASN A 107 7.71 -4.52 7.90
N HIS A 108 8.36 -5.67 7.91
CA HIS A 108 8.68 -6.40 6.69
C HIS A 108 7.41 -6.77 5.89
N LEU A 109 6.35 -7.19 6.57
CA LEU A 109 5.07 -7.50 5.94
C LEU A 109 4.35 -6.27 5.39
N LEU A 110 4.42 -5.13 6.07
CA LEU A 110 3.89 -3.86 5.55
C LEU A 110 4.60 -3.46 4.25
N ARG A 111 5.93 -3.59 4.19
CA ARG A 111 6.67 -3.33 2.95
C ARG A 111 6.27 -4.27 1.82
N ALA A 112 6.17 -5.57 2.10
CA ALA A 112 5.71 -6.55 1.11
C ALA A 112 4.31 -6.23 0.59
N LEU A 113 3.43 -5.71 1.45
CA LEU A 113 2.09 -5.26 1.06
C LEU A 113 2.14 -4.12 0.04
N PHE A 114 2.97 -3.09 0.30
CA PHE A 114 3.12 -1.96 -0.63
C PHE A 114 3.88 -2.32 -1.91
N GLN A 115 4.71 -3.36 -1.88
CA GLN A 115 5.48 -3.84 -3.04
C GLN A 115 4.75 -4.96 -3.80
N ALA A 116 3.61 -5.42 -3.30
CA ALA A 116 2.87 -6.59 -3.79
C ALA A 116 3.78 -7.83 -3.97
N ASP A 117 4.71 -8.05 -3.04
CA ASP A 117 5.60 -9.22 -3.07
C ASP A 117 4.78 -10.50 -2.86
N ARG A 118 4.45 -11.16 -3.97
CA ARG A 118 3.57 -12.32 -4.01
C ARG A 118 4.03 -13.44 -3.08
N LYS A 119 5.33 -13.74 -3.06
CA LYS A 119 5.87 -14.83 -2.24
C LYS A 119 5.63 -14.55 -0.75
N VAL A 120 6.00 -13.37 -0.29
CA VAL A 120 5.78 -12.96 1.10
C VAL A 120 4.30 -12.90 1.43
N LEU A 121 3.46 -12.45 0.50
CA LEU A 121 2.01 -12.42 0.70
C LEU A 121 1.42 -13.83 0.81
N GLU A 122 1.77 -14.77 -0.08
CA GLU A 122 1.27 -16.15 -0.05
C GLU A 122 1.71 -16.93 1.21
N GLU A 123 2.91 -16.65 1.73
CA GLU A 123 3.42 -17.26 2.96
C GLU A 123 2.68 -16.78 4.22
N ASN A 124 2.13 -15.57 4.21
CA ASN A 124 1.58 -14.91 5.40
C ASN A 124 0.08 -14.65 5.34
N PHE A 125 -0.53 -14.76 4.15
CA PHE A 125 -1.94 -14.45 3.95
C PHE A 125 -2.65 -15.49 3.09
N ARG A 126 -3.92 -15.69 3.36
CA ARG A 126 -4.85 -16.19 2.35
C ARG A 126 -5.23 -15.03 1.44
N ILE A 127 -5.03 -15.20 0.14
CA ILE A 127 -5.20 -14.18 -0.88
C ILE A 127 -6.49 -14.42 -1.65
N ASP A 128 -7.36 -13.42 -1.74
CA ASP A 128 -8.51 -13.38 -2.63
C ASP A 128 -8.36 -12.16 -3.58
N PHE A 129 -7.95 -12.45 -4.81
CA PHE A 129 -7.76 -11.44 -5.86
C PHE A 129 -8.94 -11.46 -6.83
N LYS A 130 -9.43 -10.27 -7.20
CA LYS A 130 -10.51 -10.09 -8.17
C LYS A 130 -10.17 -9.02 -9.18
N ASP A 131 -10.28 -9.37 -10.45
CA ASP A 131 -10.40 -8.39 -11.52
C ASP A 131 -11.83 -7.83 -11.52
N LEU A 132 -11.95 -6.51 -11.38
CA LEU A 132 -13.23 -5.80 -11.36
C LEU A 132 -13.60 -5.22 -12.73
N GLY A 133 -12.79 -5.50 -13.77
CA GLY A 133 -12.94 -4.93 -15.11
C GLY A 133 -12.38 -3.51 -15.24
N ASN A 134 -12.23 -3.06 -16.48
CA ASN A 134 -11.70 -1.73 -16.81
C ASN A 134 -10.33 -1.41 -16.16
N GLY A 135 -9.49 -2.44 -15.96
CA GLY A 135 -8.18 -2.32 -15.32
C GLY A 135 -8.21 -2.17 -13.81
N ARG A 136 -9.40 -2.18 -13.18
CA ARG A 136 -9.55 -2.13 -11.72
C ARG A 136 -9.44 -3.51 -11.11
N TRP A 137 -8.92 -3.57 -9.90
CA TRP A 137 -8.70 -4.80 -9.16
C TRP A 137 -8.99 -4.62 -7.66
N SER A 138 -9.21 -5.73 -7.00
CA SER A 138 -9.36 -5.85 -5.54
C SER A 138 -8.53 -7.02 -5.05
N LEU A 139 -7.87 -6.85 -3.92
CA LEU A 139 -7.04 -7.86 -3.27
C LEU A 139 -7.38 -7.89 -1.79
N VAL A 140 -7.99 -8.98 -1.32
CA VAL A 140 -8.28 -9.20 0.10
C VAL A 140 -7.27 -10.16 0.67
N LEU A 141 -6.56 -9.71 1.70
CA LEU A 141 -5.54 -10.45 2.43
C LEU A 141 -6.06 -10.80 3.82
N THR A 142 -6.22 -12.10 4.10
CA THR A 142 -6.57 -12.59 5.44
C THR A 142 -5.30 -13.17 6.07
N PRO A 143 -4.78 -12.56 7.15
CA PRO A 143 -3.55 -13.04 7.79
C PRO A 143 -3.68 -14.48 8.29
N THR A 144 -2.64 -15.29 8.07
CA THR A 144 -2.56 -16.70 8.50
C THR A 144 -1.43 -16.94 9.50
N THR A 145 -0.51 -15.98 9.66
CA THR A 145 0.66 -16.09 10.52
C THR A 145 0.69 -15.03 11.61
N THR A 146 1.23 -15.38 12.75
CA THR A 146 1.44 -14.46 13.88
C THR A 146 2.61 -13.50 13.57
N PRO A 147 2.52 -12.21 13.94
CA PRO A 147 1.51 -11.60 14.82
C PRO A 147 0.25 -11.06 14.11
N LEU A 148 0.24 -11.00 12.77
CA LEU A 148 -0.82 -10.33 12.00
C LEU A 148 -2.19 -10.97 12.21
N ASP A 149 -2.26 -12.30 12.32
CA ASP A 149 -3.49 -13.06 12.57
C ASP A 149 -4.14 -12.74 13.91
N LYS A 150 -3.42 -12.12 14.84
CA LYS A 150 -3.93 -11.66 16.15
C LYS A 150 -4.43 -10.21 16.11
N ILE A 151 -3.96 -9.44 15.16
CA ILE A 151 -4.23 -8.01 15.04
C ILE A 151 -5.33 -7.76 14.01
N PHE A 152 -5.19 -8.27 12.80
CA PHE A 152 -6.09 -7.98 11.70
C PHE A 152 -7.01 -9.14 11.34
N ALA A 153 -8.27 -8.83 11.05
CA ALA A 153 -9.23 -9.72 10.44
C ALA A 153 -9.02 -9.82 8.93
N SER A 154 -8.79 -8.67 8.27
CA SER A 154 -8.42 -8.57 6.85
C SER A 154 -7.68 -7.27 6.56
N MET A 155 -6.97 -7.27 5.42
CA MET A 155 -6.42 -6.09 4.77
C MET A 155 -6.91 -6.11 3.33
N ASP A 156 -7.68 -5.08 2.95
CA ASP A 156 -8.32 -5.02 1.66
C ASP A 156 -7.65 -3.90 0.85
N LEU A 157 -7.08 -4.25 -0.30
CA LEU A 157 -6.42 -3.32 -1.21
C LEU A 157 -7.21 -3.20 -2.49
N GLY A 158 -7.18 -2.02 -3.09
CA GLY A 158 -7.85 -1.78 -4.36
C GLY A 158 -7.20 -0.67 -5.16
N GLY A 159 -7.47 -0.69 -6.46
CA GLY A 159 -6.98 0.34 -7.36
C GLY A 159 -7.18 0.00 -8.82
N ALA A 160 -6.43 0.70 -9.67
CA ALA A 160 -6.35 0.46 -11.11
C ALA A 160 -4.88 0.38 -11.54
N THR A 161 -4.32 1.44 -12.10
CA THR A 161 -2.88 1.52 -12.42
C THR A 161 -2.02 1.54 -11.16
N TYR A 162 -2.54 2.13 -10.09
CA TYR A 162 -1.88 2.29 -8.79
C TYR A 162 -2.70 1.65 -7.68
N LEU A 163 -2.08 1.48 -6.52
CA LEU A 163 -2.78 1.25 -5.27
C LEU A 163 -3.50 2.55 -4.90
N GLU A 164 -4.83 2.51 -4.80
CA GLU A 164 -5.67 3.67 -4.54
C GLU A 164 -6.36 3.61 -3.18
N SER A 165 -6.58 2.41 -2.65
CA SER A 165 -7.24 2.22 -1.37
C SER A 165 -6.65 1.08 -0.57
N ILE A 166 -6.57 1.27 0.74
CA ILE A 166 -6.21 0.25 1.73
C ILE A 166 -7.24 0.32 2.85
N VAL A 167 -7.84 -0.82 3.18
CA VAL A 167 -8.73 -0.93 4.33
C VAL A 167 -8.16 -1.98 5.28
N LEU A 168 -7.90 -1.58 6.51
CA LEU A 168 -7.45 -2.46 7.58
C LEU A 168 -8.62 -2.72 8.52
N ASN A 169 -9.07 -3.96 8.58
CA ASN A 169 -10.09 -4.41 9.52
C ASN A 169 -9.40 -5.15 10.67
N ASP A 170 -9.50 -4.61 11.86
CA ASP A 170 -8.85 -5.21 13.02
C ASP A 170 -9.80 -6.18 13.75
N LYS A 171 -9.24 -7.08 14.55
CA LYS A 171 -10.04 -8.09 15.26
C LYS A 171 -10.82 -7.54 16.45
N GLN A 172 -10.51 -6.33 16.89
CA GLN A 172 -11.22 -5.66 17.98
C GLN A 172 -12.45 -4.88 17.46
N GLY A 173 -12.58 -4.77 16.14
CA GLY A 173 -13.68 -4.10 15.46
C GLY A 173 -13.35 -2.68 15.03
N ASP A 174 -12.08 -2.27 15.12
CA ASP A 174 -11.59 -1.03 14.52
C ASP A 174 -11.43 -1.19 13.01
N ARG A 175 -11.58 -0.10 12.29
CA ARG A 175 -11.38 -0.03 10.85
C ARG A 175 -10.55 1.20 10.49
N THR A 176 -9.56 1.01 9.63
CA THR A 176 -8.77 2.11 9.08
C THR A 176 -8.92 2.10 7.57
N ASP A 177 -9.46 3.17 7.00
CA ASP A 177 -9.57 3.43 5.57
C ASP A 177 -8.46 4.40 5.18
N ILE A 178 -7.69 4.08 4.14
CA ILE A 178 -6.63 4.91 3.59
C ILE A 178 -6.88 5.07 2.10
N ASP A 179 -7.12 6.29 1.66
CA ASP A 179 -7.26 6.65 0.26
C ASP A 179 -5.95 7.27 -0.24
N LEU A 180 -5.42 6.75 -1.34
CA LEU A 180 -4.20 7.22 -1.99
C LEU A 180 -4.54 7.93 -3.30
N SER A 181 -4.04 9.13 -3.47
CA SER A 181 -4.33 9.99 -4.62
C SER A 181 -3.10 10.76 -5.07
N ARG A 182 -3.22 11.50 -6.20
CA ARG A 182 -2.16 12.36 -6.73
C ARG A 182 -0.84 11.63 -6.94
N HIS A 183 -0.89 10.40 -7.43
CA HIS A 183 0.29 9.57 -7.69
C HIS A 183 1.26 10.26 -8.64
N GLN A 184 2.55 10.27 -8.29
CA GLN A 184 3.64 10.83 -9.07
C GLN A 184 4.78 9.82 -9.18
N LEU A 185 5.18 9.51 -10.41
CA LEU A 185 6.27 8.58 -10.73
C LEU A 185 7.55 9.32 -11.16
N THR A 186 7.45 10.63 -11.37
CA THR A 186 8.57 11.46 -11.81
C THR A 186 9.01 12.45 -10.73
N PRO A 187 10.32 12.59 -10.51
CA PRO A 187 11.41 11.81 -11.12
C PRO A 187 11.36 10.33 -10.68
N ALA A 188 11.81 9.41 -11.56
CA ALA A 188 11.85 7.97 -11.29
C ALA A 188 12.93 7.56 -10.26
N SER A 189 13.72 8.51 -9.77
CA SER A 189 14.69 8.35 -8.70
C SER A 189 14.34 9.26 -7.53
N LEU A 190 14.87 8.97 -6.36
CA LEU A 190 14.77 9.87 -5.22
C LEU A 190 15.50 11.19 -5.50
N THR A 191 14.90 12.30 -5.09
CA THR A 191 15.58 13.59 -5.01
C THR A 191 16.62 13.59 -3.89
N ASP A 192 17.52 14.57 -3.88
CA ASP A 192 18.52 14.69 -2.78
C ASP A 192 17.85 14.88 -1.42
N ALA A 193 16.80 15.67 -1.35
CA ALA A 193 16.04 15.87 -0.12
C ALA A 193 15.37 14.59 0.37
N GLU A 194 14.82 13.77 -0.53
CA GLU A 194 14.21 12.49 -0.19
C GLU A 194 15.27 11.48 0.30
N ARG A 195 16.43 11.41 -0.39
CA ARG A 195 17.55 10.57 0.06
C ARG A 195 18.02 10.94 1.47
N GLN A 196 18.11 12.21 1.79
CA GLN A 196 18.48 12.69 3.12
C GLN A 196 17.46 12.24 4.18
N ARG A 197 16.17 12.21 3.86
CA ARG A 197 15.13 11.72 4.78
C ARG A 197 15.27 10.23 5.07
N PHE A 198 15.59 9.42 4.08
CA PHE A 198 15.86 7.98 4.29
C PHE A 198 17.16 7.73 5.05
N ALA A 199 18.15 8.61 4.92
CA ALA A 199 19.44 8.51 5.61
C ALA A 199 19.41 9.05 7.05
N ALA A 200 18.33 9.74 7.45
CA ALA A 200 18.21 10.31 8.79
C ALA A 200 18.24 9.21 9.88
N PRO A 201 18.88 9.48 11.02
CA PRO A 201 19.01 8.52 12.12
C PRO A 201 17.66 8.24 12.78
#